data_1f85ff79372e894a51919a5ea8c553c8
#
_entry.id   1f85ff79372e894a51919a5ea8c553c8
#
_cell.length_a   1.000
_cell.length_b   1.000
_cell.length_c   1.000
_cell.angle_alpha   90.00
_cell.angle_beta   90.00
_cell.angle_gamma   90.00
#
_symmetry.space_group_name_H-M   'P 1'
#
loop_
_entity.id
_entity.type
_entity.pdbx_description
1 polymer ?
#
loop_
_entity_poly.entity_id
_entity_poly.type
_entity_poly.pdbx_seq_one_letter_code
_entity_poly.pdbx_strand_id
1 'polypeptide(L)'
;MDIFMTGAAGYIGGTIAVRLLSDGHRLRGLVRGADKARRLAAIGIEPVIGSLDDAGLLTAEAVRAGGVINTADSDHRGAVEALLAGLAGSGKPLLHTSGSSIVADEACGAAASDKIYDEDTAPDPVPDKKARVAIDALVRAGAGRGVRAAVVCNTLIYGAGRGLARDSAQVPTLVAQARKSGIVRHVGRGLNVWSNVHVDDVAELYVLALAKAAPGGFYFAENGEAAFRDVTAAVARRLGLGAPQDWPVDAAIAEWGRGRAVYSLGSNSRVRGRRARADLGWQPREAALLPWIEREMAVA
;
A
#
# COMPACT_ATOMS: atom_id res chain seq x y z
N MET A 1 23.11 -2.15 3.24
CA MET A 1 22.94 -3.54 2.73
C MET A 1 22.49 -3.51 1.28
N ASP A 2 22.61 -4.62 0.54
CA ASP A 2 22.05 -4.76 -0.80
C ASP A 2 20.60 -5.24 -0.71
N ILE A 3 19.66 -4.48 -1.29
CA ILE A 3 18.24 -4.79 -1.22
C ILE A 3 17.68 -4.96 -2.63
N PHE A 4 17.00 -6.07 -2.87
CA PHE A 4 16.21 -6.26 -4.08
C PHE A 4 14.78 -5.81 -3.86
N MET A 5 14.26 -4.99 -4.78
CA MET A 5 12.91 -4.46 -4.71
C MET A 5 12.10 -4.78 -5.96
N THR A 6 10.91 -5.31 -5.80
CA THR A 6 9.89 -5.20 -6.83
C THR A 6 9.09 -3.93 -6.61
N GLY A 7 8.59 -3.31 -7.66
CA GLY A 7 7.76 -2.11 -7.54
C GLY A 7 8.47 -0.81 -7.18
N ALA A 8 9.82 -0.75 -7.23
CA ALA A 8 10.62 0.44 -6.93
C ALA A 8 10.28 1.68 -7.79
N ALA A 9 9.66 1.49 -8.96
CA ALA A 9 9.17 2.57 -9.81
C ALA A 9 7.74 3.05 -9.46
N GLY A 10 7.06 2.37 -8.53
CA GLY A 10 5.70 2.70 -8.08
C GLY A 10 5.68 3.76 -6.98
N TYR A 11 4.49 4.13 -6.54
CA TYR A 11 4.27 5.15 -5.52
C TYR A 11 4.84 4.76 -4.15
N ILE A 12 4.41 3.62 -3.61
CA ILE A 12 4.89 3.09 -2.31
C ILE A 12 6.37 2.71 -2.43
N GLY A 13 6.68 1.81 -3.37
CA GLY A 13 8.04 1.28 -3.52
C GLY A 13 9.07 2.36 -3.86
N GLY A 14 8.70 3.37 -4.65
CA GLY A 14 9.57 4.49 -4.97
C GLY A 14 9.88 5.38 -3.76
N THR A 15 8.88 5.63 -2.90
CA THR A 15 9.09 6.40 -1.67
C THR A 15 9.97 5.63 -0.68
N ILE A 16 9.73 4.33 -0.51
CA ILE A 16 10.59 3.45 0.29
C ILE A 16 12.02 3.44 -0.26
N ALA A 17 12.17 3.32 -1.59
CA ALA A 17 13.47 3.28 -2.23
C ALA A 17 14.28 4.55 -1.99
N VAL A 18 13.68 5.73 -2.15
CA VAL A 18 14.34 7.01 -1.88
C VAL A 18 14.78 7.11 -0.41
N ARG A 19 13.94 6.66 0.53
CA ARG A 19 14.28 6.64 1.95
C ARG A 19 15.45 5.71 2.24
N LEU A 20 15.45 4.50 1.69
CA LEU A 20 16.54 3.53 1.87
C LEU A 20 17.86 3.99 1.24
N LEU A 21 17.83 4.65 0.07
CA LEU A 21 19.02 5.25 -0.54
C LEU A 21 19.61 6.32 0.36
N SER A 22 18.77 7.15 1.00
CA SER A 22 19.26 8.17 1.95
C SER A 22 19.91 7.58 3.20
N ASP A 23 19.55 6.35 3.57
CA ASP A 23 20.16 5.59 4.66
C ASP A 23 21.45 4.83 4.22
N GLY A 24 21.89 5.01 2.97
CA GLY A 24 23.11 4.40 2.43
C GLY A 24 22.95 2.93 1.99
N HIS A 25 21.72 2.44 1.77
CA HIS A 25 21.50 1.13 1.17
C HIS A 25 21.76 1.14 -0.33
N ARG A 26 22.15 0.01 -0.91
CA ARG A 26 22.24 -0.21 -2.35
C ARG A 26 20.99 -0.95 -2.81
N LEU A 27 20.33 -0.43 -3.84
CA LEU A 27 19.04 -0.95 -4.30
C LEU A 27 19.15 -1.49 -5.72
N ARG A 28 18.54 -2.65 -5.93
CA ARG A 28 18.26 -3.24 -7.23
C ARG A 28 16.76 -3.32 -7.43
N GLY A 29 16.25 -2.75 -8.52
CA GLY A 29 14.81 -2.59 -8.75
C GLY A 29 14.32 -3.33 -9.99
N LEU A 30 13.34 -4.25 -9.82
CA LEU A 30 12.70 -4.96 -10.94
C LEU A 30 11.87 -3.99 -11.77
N VAL A 31 12.08 -3.98 -13.08
CA VAL A 31 11.31 -3.19 -14.07
C VAL A 31 11.12 -3.95 -15.38
N ARG A 32 10.02 -3.69 -16.07
CA ARG A 32 9.62 -4.41 -17.29
C ARG A 32 10.20 -3.85 -18.61
N GLY A 33 10.94 -2.74 -18.58
CA GLY A 33 11.40 -2.15 -19.83
C GLY A 33 12.48 -1.09 -19.65
N ALA A 34 13.22 -0.85 -20.75
CA ALA A 34 14.40 0.01 -20.78
C ALA A 34 14.14 1.46 -20.35
N ASP A 35 12.96 2.01 -20.64
CA ASP A 35 12.63 3.39 -20.23
C ASP A 35 12.55 3.53 -18.72
N LYS A 36 11.81 2.64 -18.04
CA LYS A 36 11.77 2.61 -16.58
C LYS A 36 13.13 2.26 -15.97
N ALA A 37 13.93 1.41 -16.63
CA ALA A 37 15.28 1.09 -16.22
C ALA A 37 16.17 2.36 -16.18
N ARG A 38 16.19 3.15 -17.25
CA ARG A 38 16.92 4.43 -17.29
C ARG A 38 16.49 5.39 -16.19
N ARG A 39 15.17 5.48 -15.94
CA ARG A 39 14.62 6.37 -14.90
C ARG A 39 15.00 5.91 -13.49
N LEU A 40 15.03 4.60 -13.21
CA LEU A 40 15.52 4.07 -11.93
C LEU A 40 17.01 4.34 -11.76
N ALA A 41 17.82 4.09 -12.79
CA ALA A 41 19.27 4.36 -12.75
C ALA A 41 19.57 5.84 -12.45
N ALA A 42 18.77 6.75 -13.01
CA ALA A 42 18.92 8.19 -12.80
C ALA A 42 18.70 8.64 -11.35
N ILE A 43 17.99 7.84 -10.54
CA ILE A 43 17.80 8.11 -9.10
C ILE A 43 18.62 7.18 -8.18
N GLY A 44 19.64 6.49 -8.75
CA GLY A 44 20.57 5.67 -7.97
C GLY A 44 20.15 4.23 -7.69
N ILE A 45 19.12 3.72 -8.38
CA ILE A 45 18.66 2.33 -8.25
C ILE A 45 19.16 1.51 -9.44
N GLU A 46 19.91 0.45 -9.21
CA GLU A 46 20.36 -0.47 -10.26
C GLU A 46 19.14 -1.22 -10.85
N PRO A 47 18.83 -1.07 -12.15
CA PRO A 47 17.68 -1.71 -12.73
C PRO A 47 17.93 -3.20 -13.01
N VAL A 48 16.96 -4.02 -12.68
CA VAL A 48 16.86 -5.43 -13.08
C VAL A 48 15.69 -5.56 -14.06
N ILE A 49 15.99 -5.87 -15.32
CA ILE A 49 14.96 -6.00 -16.37
C ILE A 49 14.35 -7.40 -16.30
N GLY A 50 13.04 -7.48 -16.09
CA GLY A 50 12.27 -8.71 -15.98
C GLY A 50 10.84 -8.45 -15.53
N SER A 51 10.08 -9.48 -15.25
CA SER A 51 8.70 -9.40 -14.76
C SER A 51 8.49 -10.22 -13.49
N LEU A 52 7.31 -10.08 -12.87
CA LEU A 52 6.92 -10.91 -11.73
C LEU A 52 6.67 -12.38 -12.11
N ASP A 53 6.50 -12.68 -13.40
CA ASP A 53 6.32 -14.03 -13.92
C ASP A 53 7.66 -14.77 -14.12
N ASP A 54 8.79 -14.05 -14.05
CA ASP A 54 10.12 -14.65 -14.17
C ASP A 54 10.60 -15.19 -12.82
N ALA A 55 10.09 -16.35 -12.43
CA ALA A 55 10.39 -16.99 -11.15
C ALA A 55 11.90 -17.27 -10.99
N GLY A 56 12.61 -17.62 -12.08
CA GLY A 56 14.06 -17.88 -12.05
C GLY A 56 14.84 -16.62 -11.71
N LEU A 57 14.52 -15.50 -12.37
CA LEU A 57 15.14 -14.20 -12.09
C LEU A 57 14.87 -13.76 -10.64
N LEU A 58 13.61 -13.84 -10.19
CA LEU A 58 13.21 -13.43 -8.83
C LEU A 58 13.96 -14.26 -7.77
N THR A 59 14.07 -15.56 -7.97
CA THR A 59 14.82 -16.45 -7.07
C THR A 59 16.31 -16.08 -7.04
N ALA A 60 16.93 -15.87 -8.21
CA ALA A 60 18.34 -15.52 -8.30
C ALA A 60 18.64 -14.16 -7.62
N GLU A 61 17.79 -13.16 -7.83
CA GLU A 61 17.92 -11.86 -7.18
C GLU A 61 17.71 -11.94 -5.67
N ALA A 62 16.77 -12.75 -5.18
CA ALA A 62 16.55 -12.97 -3.76
C ALA A 62 17.75 -13.66 -3.08
N VAL A 63 18.35 -14.69 -3.72
CA VAL A 63 19.58 -15.34 -3.24
C VAL A 63 20.70 -14.32 -3.06
N ARG A 64 20.88 -13.44 -4.03
CA ARG A 64 21.96 -12.45 -4.10
C ARG A 64 21.78 -11.30 -3.12
N ALA A 65 20.55 -10.89 -2.84
CA ALA A 65 20.22 -9.76 -1.99
C ALA A 65 20.54 -10.04 -0.51
N GLY A 66 20.82 -8.99 0.26
CA GLY A 66 20.84 -9.00 1.72
C GLY A 66 19.42 -8.90 2.32
N GLY A 67 18.43 -8.49 1.53
CA GLY A 67 17.02 -8.43 1.89
C GLY A 67 16.15 -8.13 0.67
N VAL A 68 14.85 -8.43 0.78
CA VAL A 68 13.88 -8.24 -0.32
C VAL A 68 12.69 -7.43 0.17
N ILE A 69 12.24 -6.47 -0.66
CA ILE A 69 11.00 -5.72 -0.44
C ILE A 69 10.11 -5.89 -1.69
N ASN A 70 8.96 -6.53 -1.50
CA ASN A 70 7.98 -6.78 -2.56
C ASN A 70 6.83 -5.80 -2.47
N THR A 71 6.82 -4.78 -3.36
CA THR A 71 5.78 -3.73 -3.42
C THR A 71 5.07 -3.64 -4.79
N ALA A 72 5.31 -4.60 -5.70
CA ALA A 72 4.78 -4.49 -7.06
C ALA A 72 3.31 -4.88 -7.17
N ASP A 73 2.97 -6.07 -6.71
CA ASP A 73 1.63 -6.64 -6.79
C ASP A 73 1.37 -7.56 -5.58
N SER A 74 0.42 -7.18 -4.75
CA SER A 74 0.04 -7.96 -3.55
C SER A 74 -0.66 -9.27 -3.88
N ASP A 75 -1.17 -9.44 -5.10
CA ASP A 75 -1.96 -10.58 -5.53
C ASP A 75 -1.14 -11.58 -6.37
N HIS A 76 0.15 -11.29 -6.62
CA HIS A 76 1.01 -12.14 -7.45
C HIS A 76 1.67 -13.26 -6.63
N ARG A 77 0.95 -14.34 -6.42
CA ARG A 77 1.38 -15.50 -5.62
C ARG A 77 2.71 -16.09 -6.10
N GLY A 78 2.88 -16.31 -7.42
CA GLY A 78 4.10 -16.90 -7.99
C GLY A 78 5.37 -16.11 -7.68
N ALA A 79 5.29 -14.76 -7.71
CA ALA A 79 6.42 -13.92 -7.32
C ALA A 79 6.79 -14.11 -5.84
N VAL A 80 5.79 -14.19 -4.94
CA VAL A 80 6.03 -14.43 -3.51
C VAL A 80 6.69 -15.79 -3.29
N GLU A 81 6.22 -16.85 -3.97
CA GLU A 81 6.80 -18.19 -3.90
C GLU A 81 8.26 -18.22 -4.36
N ALA A 82 8.58 -17.54 -5.47
CA ALA A 82 9.94 -17.44 -6.00
C ALA A 82 10.88 -16.68 -5.05
N LEU A 83 10.42 -15.56 -4.48
CA LEU A 83 11.21 -14.78 -3.51
C LEU A 83 11.47 -15.57 -2.22
N LEU A 84 10.46 -16.26 -1.70
CA LEU A 84 10.60 -17.14 -0.53
C LEU A 84 11.54 -18.32 -0.82
N ALA A 85 11.52 -18.87 -2.04
CA ALA A 85 12.42 -19.95 -2.44
C ALA A 85 13.89 -19.49 -2.42
N GLY A 86 14.16 -18.29 -2.98
CA GLY A 86 15.51 -17.72 -3.00
C GLY A 86 16.08 -17.35 -1.62
N LEU A 87 15.18 -17.07 -0.65
CA LEU A 87 15.60 -16.69 0.71
C LEU A 87 15.57 -17.86 1.71
N ALA A 88 15.11 -19.04 1.32
CA ALA A 88 14.96 -20.17 2.24
C ALA A 88 16.27 -20.50 2.97
N GLY A 89 16.20 -20.68 4.30
CA GLY A 89 17.33 -21.01 5.16
C GLY A 89 18.32 -19.86 5.41
N SER A 90 18.10 -18.67 4.84
CA SER A 90 19.09 -17.58 4.87
C SER A 90 18.98 -16.66 6.10
N GLY A 91 17.86 -16.66 6.81
CA GLY A 91 17.55 -15.69 7.87
C GLY A 91 17.36 -14.24 7.37
N LYS A 92 17.45 -14.01 6.05
CA LYS A 92 17.31 -12.68 5.46
C LYS A 92 15.88 -12.16 5.47
N PRO A 93 15.67 -10.83 5.50
CA PRO A 93 14.34 -10.25 5.51
C PRO A 93 13.64 -10.34 4.15
N LEU A 94 12.34 -10.65 4.17
CA LEU A 94 11.37 -10.40 3.10
C LEU A 94 10.23 -9.56 3.64
N LEU A 95 10.07 -8.35 3.16
CA LEU A 95 8.89 -7.53 3.43
C LEU A 95 7.93 -7.58 2.25
N HIS A 96 6.71 -8.01 2.51
CA HIS A 96 5.65 -8.07 1.51
C HIS A 96 4.60 -7.00 1.77
N THR A 97 4.22 -6.28 0.73
CA THR A 97 3.17 -5.27 0.79
C THR A 97 1.81 -5.91 0.61
N SER A 98 0.95 -5.78 1.60
CA SER A 98 -0.48 -6.07 1.52
C SER A 98 -1.30 -4.79 1.63
N GLY A 99 -2.62 -4.91 1.62
CA GLY A 99 -3.52 -3.77 1.75
C GLY A 99 -4.74 -4.10 2.60
N SER A 100 -5.17 -3.17 3.43
CA SER A 100 -6.23 -3.36 4.41
C SER A 100 -7.62 -3.62 3.81
N SER A 101 -7.74 -3.64 2.47
CA SER A 101 -8.92 -4.17 1.81
C SER A 101 -9.18 -5.66 2.08
N ILE A 102 -8.25 -6.37 2.71
CA ILE A 102 -8.47 -7.74 3.23
C ILE A 102 -9.55 -7.80 4.32
N VAL A 103 -9.85 -6.68 4.96
CA VAL A 103 -10.94 -6.53 5.94
C VAL A 103 -12.07 -5.62 5.43
N ALA A 104 -12.08 -5.34 4.13
CA ALA A 104 -13.13 -4.53 3.50
C ALA A 104 -14.48 -5.27 3.51
N ASP A 105 -15.56 -4.52 3.74
CA ASP A 105 -16.94 -4.97 3.58
C ASP A 105 -17.53 -4.52 2.22
N GLU A 106 -18.83 -4.70 2.05
CA GLU A 106 -19.59 -4.24 0.88
C GLU A 106 -20.64 -3.16 1.27
N ALA A 107 -20.30 -2.28 2.23
CA ALA A 107 -21.23 -1.24 2.69
C ALA A 107 -21.65 -0.25 1.59
N CYS A 108 -20.89 -0.14 0.51
CA CYS A 108 -21.17 0.74 -0.63
C CYS A 108 -21.49 2.19 -0.21
N GLY A 109 -20.80 2.69 0.81
CA GLY A 109 -21.02 4.04 1.34
C GLY A 109 -22.24 4.22 2.22
N ALA A 110 -23.06 3.19 2.42
CA ALA A 110 -24.35 3.32 3.10
C ALA A 110 -24.24 3.49 4.62
N ALA A 111 -23.20 2.94 5.25
CA ALA A 111 -23.02 2.98 6.70
C ALA A 111 -21.54 2.90 7.10
N ALA A 112 -21.19 3.45 8.26
CA ALA A 112 -19.96 3.14 8.96
C ALA A 112 -20.06 1.75 9.61
N SER A 113 -18.94 1.04 9.71
CA SER A 113 -18.84 -0.21 10.46
C SER A 113 -18.25 0.06 11.84
N ASP A 114 -18.79 -0.57 12.89
CA ASP A 114 -18.19 -0.53 14.23
C ASP A 114 -17.05 -1.55 14.38
N LYS A 115 -16.89 -2.47 13.42
CA LYS A 115 -15.86 -3.49 13.44
C LYS A 115 -14.49 -2.89 13.13
N ILE A 116 -13.58 -2.98 14.08
CA ILE A 116 -12.19 -2.54 13.97
C ILE A 116 -11.30 -3.77 14.13
N TYR A 117 -10.40 -3.98 13.17
CA TYR A 117 -9.46 -5.09 13.20
C TYR A 117 -8.10 -4.63 13.73
N ASP A 118 -7.38 -5.53 14.35
CA ASP A 118 -5.96 -5.39 14.68
C ASP A 118 -5.21 -6.66 14.24
N GLU A 119 -3.92 -6.73 14.52
CA GLU A 119 -3.10 -7.87 14.09
C GLU A 119 -3.44 -9.17 14.79
N ASP A 120 -4.24 -9.15 15.87
CA ASP A 120 -4.72 -10.32 16.62
C ASP A 120 -6.13 -10.75 16.18
N THR A 121 -6.81 -9.91 15.42
CA THR A 121 -8.14 -10.20 14.87
C THR A 121 -8.03 -10.88 13.52
N ALA A 122 -8.50 -12.11 13.40
CA ALA A 122 -8.52 -12.81 12.12
C ALA A 122 -9.35 -12.05 11.09
N PRO A 123 -8.86 -11.82 9.86
CA PRO A 123 -9.64 -11.19 8.82
C PRO A 123 -10.80 -12.12 8.40
N ASP A 124 -11.93 -11.50 8.09
CA ASP A 124 -13.10 -12.17 7.49
C ASP A 124 -13.30 -11.59 6.08
N PRO A 125 -12.50 -12.05 5.09
CA PRO A 125 -12.43 -11.39 3.80
C PRO A 125 -13.65 -11.72 2.92
N VAL A 126 -14.14 -10.71 2.21
CA VAL A 126 -15.05 -10.93 1.08
C VAL A 126 -14.39 -11.86 0.05
N PRO A 127 -15.18 -12.58 -0.80
CA PRO A 127 -14.63 -13.55 -1.75
C PRO A 127 -13.44 -13.05 -2.57
N ASP A 128 -13.52 -11.82 -3.09
CA ASP A 128 -12.47 -11.18 -3.90
C ASP A 128 -11.14 -10.95 -3.16
N LYS A 129 -11.13 -11.02 -1.83
CA LYS A 129 -9.94 -10.78 -1.00
C LYS A 129 -9.34 -12.05 -0.39
N LYS A 130 -10.00 -13.20 -0.53
CA LYS A 130 -9.52 -14.48 0.02
C LYS A 130 -8.14 -14.88 -0.53
N ALA A 131 -7.89 -14.65 -1.81
CA ALA A 131 -6.61 -14.95 -2.44
C ALA A 131 -5.46 -14.13 -1.81
N ARG A 132 -5.67 -12.84 -1.56
CA ARG A 132 -4.68 -11.96 -0.91
C ARG A 132 -4.39 -12.41 0.52
N VAL A 133 -5.42 -12.72 1.32
CA VAL A 133 -5.25 -13.26 2.69
C VAL A 133 -4.44 -14.55 2.67
N ALA A 134 -4.66 -15.43 1.68
CA ALA A 134 -3.88 -16.65 1.51
C ALA A 134 -2.41 -16.37 1.15
N ILE A 135 -2.12 -15.30 0.38
CA ILE A 135 -0.75 -14.86 0.09
C ILE A 135 -0.09 -14.30 1.35
N ASP A 136 -0.79 -13.46 2.12
CA ASP A 136 -0.29 -12.94 3.39
C ASP A 136 0.07 -14.09 4.36
N ALA A 137 -0.77 -15.11 4.43
CA ALA A 137 -0.49 -16.32 5.22
C ALA A 137 0.73 -17.09 4.69
N LEU A 138 0.90 -17.21 3.37
CA LEU A 138 2.07 -17.83 2.75
C LEU A 138 3.38 -17.08 3.11
N VAL A 139 3.37 -15.75 3.05
CA VAL A 139 4.52 -14.92 3.44
C VAL A 139 4.87 -15.18 4.91
N ARG A 140 3.91 -15.13 5.80
CA ARG A 140 4.12 -15.38 7.24
C ARG A 140 4.66 -16.78 7.52
N ALA A 141 4.16 -17.79 6.80
CA ALA A 141 4.66 -19.17 6.88
C ALA A 141 6.11 -19.32 6.40
N GLY A 142 6.68 -18.36 5.69
CA GLY A 142 8.10 -18.29 5.35
C GLY A 142 9.04 -18.36 6.56
N ALA A 143 8.56 -17.99 7.74
CA ALA A 143 9.28 -18.16 9.01
C ALA A 143 9.71 -19.62 9.24
N GLY A 144 8.84 -20.60 8.98
CA GLY A 144 9.14 -22.02 9.06
C GLY A 144 10.15 -22.52 8.02
N ARG A 145 10.47 -21.71 7.03
CA ARG A 145 11.49 -21.97 6.00
C ARG A 145 12.79 -21.21 6.26
N GLY A 146 12.97 -20.65 7.47
CA GLY A 146 14.16 -19.88 7.83
C GLY A 146 14.29 -18.54 7.09
N VAL A 147 13.16 -17.91 6.71
CA VAL A 147 13.11 -16.56 6.15
C VAL A 147 12.53 -15.61 7.20
N ARG A 148 13.14 -14.45 7.39
CA ARG A 148 12.58 -13.41 8.25
C ARG A 148 11.52 -12.62 7.46
N ALA A 149 10.47 -13.33 7.06
CA ALA A 149 9.39 -12.80 6.27
C ALA A 149 8.35 -12.08 7.13
N ALA A 150 7.88 -10.93 6.69
CA ALA A 150 6.80 -10.17 7.33
C ALA A 150 5.92 -9.48 6.29
N VAL A 151 4.67 -9.23 6.68
CA VAL A 151 3.69 -8.48 5.88
C VAL A 151 3.53 -7.08 6.46
N VAL A 152 3.59 -6.06 5.59
CA VAL A 152 3.17 -4.69 5.89
C VAL A 152 1.86 -4.43 5.15
N CYS A 153 0.78 -4.36 5.91
CA CYS A 153 -0.58 -4.19 5.40
C CYS A 153 -0.97 -2.71 5.47
N ASN A 154 -0.88 -2.05 4.33
CA ASN A 154 -1.13 -0.62 4.23
C ASN A 154 -2.63 -0.31 4.18
N THR A 155 -3.02 0.82 4.79
CA THR A 155 -4.37 1.38 4.74
C THR A 155 -4.55 2.33 3.54
N LEU A 156 -5.49 3.27 3.57
CA LEU A 156 -5.55 4.35 2.59
C LEU A 156 -4.27 5.18 2.71
N ILE A 157 -3.43 5.13 1.67
CA ILE A 157 -2.18 5.90 1.66
C ILE A 157 -2.39 7.23 0.97
N TYR A 158 -1.89 8.31 1.57
CA TYR A 158 -1.90 9.66 1.01
C TYR A 158 -0.51 10.30 1.11
N GLY A 159 -0.36 11.50 0.59
CA GLY A 159 0.93 12.18 0.52
C GLY A 159 1.53 12.16 -0.89
N ALA A 160 2.48 13.04 -1.16
CA ALA A 160 3.21 13.06 -2.42
C ALA A 160 4.35 12.02 -2.40
N GLY A 161 4.32 11.05 -3.32
CA GLY A 161 5.40 10.06 -3.46
C GLY A 161 6.76 10.72 -3.69
N ARG A 162 7.82 10.12 -3.22
CA ARG A 162 9.21 10.64 -3.33
C ARG A 162 9.96 10.08 -4.53
N GLY A 163 9.49 8.95 -5.10
CA GLY A 163 10.10 8.28 -6.25
C GLY A 163 9.58 8.75 -7.60
N LEU A 164 9.58 7.84 -8.58
CA LEU A 164 9.14 8.13 -9.96
C LEU A 164 7.62 8.34 -10.09
N ALA A 165 6.82 7.68 -9.26
CA ALA A 165 5.38 7.87 -9.16
C ALA A 165 5.05 8.74 -7.95
N ARG A 166 4.21 9.76 -8.18
CA ARG A 166 3.89 10.78 -7.19
C ARG A 166 2.54 10.55 -6.51
N ASP A 167 1.61 9.89 -7.19
CA ASP A 167 0.22 9.81 -6.80
C ASP A 167 -0.13 8.45 -6.19
N SER A 168 -0.91 8.48 -5.10
CA SER A 168 -1.59 7.31 -4.53
C SER A 168 -2.79 6.88 -5.41
N ALA A 169 -3.64 5.97 -4.90
CA ALA A 169 -4.77 5.47 -5.68
C ALA A 169 -6.09 6.19 -5.36
N GLN A 170 -6.48 6.29 -4.07
CA GLN A 170 -7.85 6.62 -3.69
C GLN A 170 -8.16 8.12 -3.81
N VAL A 171 -7.40 8.99 -3.14
CA VAL A 171 -7.62 10.44 -3.21
C VAL A 171 -7.46 10.98 -4.64
N PRO A 172 -6.41 10.63 -5.41
CA PRO A 172 -6.31 11.06 -6.80
C PRO A 172 -7.45 10.60 -7.70
N THR A 173 -8.05 9.42 -7.45
CA THR A 173 -9.24 8.96 -8.18
C THR A 173 -10.43 9.89 -7.95
N LEU A 174 -10.68 10.31 -6.70
CA LEU A 174 -11.74 11.27 -6.36
C LEU A 174 -11.49 12.63 -7.02
N VAL A 175 -10.25 13.12 -6.98
CA VAL A 175 -9.84 14.39 -7.61
C VAL A 175 -10.01 14.33 -9.13
N ALA A 176 -9.56 13.27 -9.78
CA ALA A 176 -9.69 13.11 -11.24
C ALA A 176 -11.16 13.11 -11.68
N GLN A 177 -12.02 12.40 -10.94
CA GLN A 177 -13.46 12.40 -11.21
C GLN A 177 -14.08 13.79 -11.01
N ALA A 178 -13.70 14.48 -9.92
CA ALA A 178 -14.18 15.84 -9.64
C ALA A 178 -13.81 16.83 -10.74
N ARG A 179 -12.56 16.76 -11.24
CA ARG A 179 -12.10 17.60 -12.37
C ARG A 179 -12.86 17.30 -13.66
N LYS A 180 -13.11 16.01 -13.94
CA LYS A 180 -13.84 15.58 -15.15
C LYS A 180 -15.28 16.09 -15.17
N SER A 181 -15.95 16.13 -14.02
CA SER A 181 -17.39 16.44 -13.94
C SER A 181 -17.73 17.79 -13.33
N GLY A 182 -16.78 18.51 -12.74
CA GLY A 182 -17.03 19.70 -11.94
C GLY A 182 -17.69 19.44 -10.58
N ILE A 183 -17.89 18.18 -10.20
CA ILE A 183 -18.60 17.77 -8.98
C ILE A 183 -17.81 16.72 -8.23
N VAL A 184 -17.56 16.96 -6.93
CA VAL A 184 -16.96 15.95 -6.06
C VAL A 184 -18.02 14.94 -5.64
N ARG A 185 -17.71 13.65 -5.72
CA ARG A 185 -18.66 12.57 -5.38
C ARG A 185 -18.02 11.52 -4.47
N HIS A 186 -18.85 10.93 -3.62
CA HIS A 186 -18.54 9.71 -2.86
C HIS A 186 -19.55 8.61 -3.19
N VAL A 187 -19.14 7.36 -3.08
CA VAL A 187 -20.02 6.21 -3.31
C VAL A 187 -21.12 6.18 -2.26
N GLY A 188 -22.37 6.00 -2.69
CA GLY A 188 -23.52 6.03 -1.80
C GLY A 188 -23.55 7.33 -1.00
N ARG A 189 -23.74 7.24 0.30
CA ARG A 189 -23.76 8.37 1.26
C ARG A 189 -22.38 8.74 1.81
N GLY A 190 -21.32 8.05 1.40
CA GLY A 190 -19.95 8.28 1.88
C GLY A 190 -19.73 8.02 3.37
N LEU A 191 -20.60 7.25 4.02
CA LEU A 191 -20.52 6.99 5.48
C LEU A 191 -19.46 5.95 5.85
N ASN A 192 -18.98 5.18 4.88
CA ASN A 192 -17.92 4.19 5.07
C ASN A 192 -16.61 4.85 5.52
N VAL A 193 -15.90 4.17 6.43
CA VAL A 193 -14.70 4.68 7.11
C VAL A 193 -13.49 3.83 6.72
N TRP A 194 -12.38 4.51 6.39
CA TRP A 194 -11.09 3.87 6.19
C TRP A 194 -10.03 4.43 7.13
N SER A 195 -9.25 3.51 7.71
CA SER A 195 -7.96 3.88 8.32
C SER A 195 -7.02 4.37 7.24
N ASN A 196 -6.13 5.29 7.56
CA ASN A 196 -5.26 5.96 6.60
C ASN A 196 -3.86 6.18 7.16
N VAL A 197 -2.90 6.48 6.28
CA VAL A 197 -1.50 6.72 6.66
C VAL A 197 -0.79 7.55 5.58
N HIS A 198 0.11 8.43 5.99
CA HIS A 198 0.95 9.18 5.06
C HIS A 198 2.05 8.28 4.46
N VAL A 199 2.40 8.50 3.19
CA VAL A 199 3.40 7.66 2.48
C VAL A 199 4.80 7.72 3.08
N ASP A 200 5.19 8.85 3.65
CA ASP A 200 6.51 8.98 4.32
C ASP A 200 6.54 8.19 5.62
N ASP A 201 5.44 8.15 6.39
CA ASP A 201 5.30 7.29 7.57
C ASP A 201 5.31 5.81 7.19
N VAL A 202 4.73 5.45 6.03
CA VAL A 202 4.84 4.09 5.47
C VAL A 202 6.30 3.75 5.19
N ALA A 203 7.04 4.64 4.51
CA ALA A 203 8.45 4.40 4.21
C ALA A 203 9.29 4.19 5.48
N GLU A 204 9.04 4.98 6.53
CA GLU A 204 9.69 4.79 7.84
C GLU A 204 9.36 3.43 8.46
N LEU A 205 8.09 2.98 8.37
CA LEU A 205 7.71 1.65 8.84
C LEU A 205 8.47 0.54 8.10
N TYR A 206 8.69 0.66 6.78
CA TYR A 206 9.47 -0.33 6.04
C TYR A 206 10.95 -0.36 6.45
N VAL A 207 11.56 0.80 6.74
CA VAL A 207 12.93 0.85 7.28
C VAL A 207 13.02 0.13 8.61
N LEU A 208 12.10 0.40 9.53
CA LEU A 208 12.05 -0.24 10.84
C LEU A 208 11.78 -1.75 10.73
N ALA A 209 10.84 -2.15 9.85
CA ALA A 209 10.51 -3.55 9.63
C ALA A 209 11.68 -4.33 8.99
N LEU A 210 12.41 -3.72 8.06
CA LEU A 210 13.60 -4.32 7.46
C LEU A 210 14.66 -4.67 8.50
N ALA A 211 14.79 -3.83 9.51
CA ALA A 211 15.75 -4.05 10.61
C ALA A 211 15.22 -5.01 11.68
N LYS A 212 13.95 -4.87 12.09
CA LYS A 212 13.44 -5.42 13.36
C LYS A 212 12.28 -6.41 13.23
N ALA A 213 11.59 -6.51 12.06
CA ALA A 213 10.40 -7.35 11.96
C ALA A 213 10.69 -8.79 12.36
N ALA A 214 9.86 -9.35 13.24
CA ALA A 214 9.95 -10.74 13.62
C ALA A 214 9.57 -11.67 12.44
N PRO A 215 10.15 -12.88 12.34
CA PRO A 215 9.70 -13.89 11.38
C PRO A 215 8.20 -14.18 11.54
N GLY A 216 7.44 -14.11 10.44
CA GLY A 216 5.98 -14.29 10.45
C GLY A 216 5.20 -13.05 10.93
N GLY A 217 5.87 -11.92 11.12
CA GLY A 217 5.24 -10.66 11.54
C GLY A 217 4.17 -10.17 10.55
N PHE A 218 3.16 -9.50 11.10
CA PHE A 218 2.12 -8.81 10.35
C PHE A 218 1.89 -7.45 11.00
N TYR A 219 1.94 -6.38 10.22
CA TYR A 219 1.91 -5.01 10.72
C TYR A 219 0.94 -4.16 9.89
N PHE A 220 -0.11 -3.64 10.52
CA PHE A 220 -0.92 -2.62 9.89
C PHE A 220 -0.20 -1.26 9.90
N ALA A 221 -0.13 -0.62 8.73
CA ALA A 221 0.34 0.75 8.59
C ALA A 221 -0.87 1.70 8.63
N GLU A 222 -1.15 2.29 9.80
CA GLU A 222 -2.27 3.22 9.99
C GLU A 222 -1.92 4.36 10.96
N ASN A 223 -2.44 5.55 10.67
CA ASN A 223 -2.33 6.73 11.53
C ASN A 223 -3.62 7.57 11.45
N GLY A 224 -4.71 7.03 11.94
CA GLY A 224 -6.02 7.66 11.94
C GLY A 224 -7.00 7.04 10.96
N GLU A 225 -8.19 7.60 10.90
CA GLU A 225 -9.28 7.15 10.02
C GLU A 225 -10.15 8.33 9.59
N ALA A 226 -10.86 8.19 8.48
CA ALA A 226 -11.81 9.20 8.00
C ALA A 226 -12.98 8.56 7.25
N ALA A 227 -14.17 9.16 7.35
CA ALA A 227 -15.30 8.81 6.49
C ALA A 227 -15.10 9.42 5.09
N PHE A 228 -15.51 8.70 4.05
CA PHE A 228 -15.34 9.20 2.68
C PHE A 228 -16.09 10.49 2.40
N ARG A 229 -17.24 10.75 3.05
CA ARG A 229 -17.92 12.06 2.98
C ARG A 229 -17.03 13.19 3.47
N ASP A 230 -16.24 12.98 4.53
CA ASP A 230 -15.35 14.00 5.08
C ASP A 230 -14.11 14.20 4.18
N VAL A 231 -13.59 13.10 3.62
CA VAL A 231 -12.52 13.13 2.61
C VAL A 231 -12.97 13.93 1.38
N THR A 232 -14.15 13.64 0.84
CA THR A 232 -14.68 14.35 -0.33
C THR A 232 -15.03 15.80 -0.02
N ALA A 233 -15.50 16.12 1.21
CA ALA A 233 -15.69 17.49 1.65
C ALA A 233 -14.37 18.28 1.70
N ALA A 234 -13.28 17.68 2.19
CA ALA A 234 -11.96 18.27 2.17
C ALA A 234 -11.45 18.49 0.74
N VAL A 235 -11.65 17.50 -0.15
CA VAL A 235 -11.32 17.62 -1.59
C VAL A 235 -12.10 18.76 -2.23
N ALA A 236 -13.41 18.89 -1.95
CA ALA A 236 -14.25 19.96 -2.50
C ALA A 236 -13.74 21.34 -2.08
N ARG A 237 -13.44 21.53 -0.80
CA ARG A 237 -12.84 22.80 -0.31
C ARG A 237 -11.50 23.10 -1.00
N ARG A 238 -10.64 22.10 -1.10
CA ARG A 238 -9.32 22.24 -1.72
C ARG A 238 -9.38 22.63 -3.20
N LEU A 239 -10.38 22.10 -3.94
CA LEU A 239 -10.59 22.38 -5.36
C LEU A 239 -11.46 23.62 -5.63
N GLY A 240 -12.03 24.26 -4.59
CA GLY A 240 -12.96 25.39 -4.75
C GLY A 240 -14.28 24.99 -5.40
N LEU A 241 -14.70 23.71 -5.21
CA LEU A 241 -15.96 23.18 -5.76
C LEU A 241 -17.08 23.20 -4.70
N GLY A 242 -18.32 23.05 -5.17
CA GLY A 242 -19.50 22.94 -4.31
C GLY A 242 -19.46 21.70 -3.40
N ALA A 243 -20.45 21.59 -2.50
CA ALA A 243 -20.57 20.45 -1.59
C ALA A 243 -20.57 19.11 -2.35
N PRO A 244 -19.92 18.07 -1.81
CA PRO A 244 -19.93 16.73 -2.43
C PRO A 244 -21.35 16.18 -2.58
N GLN A 245 -21.52 15.31 -3.56
CA GLN A 245 -22.81 14.65 -3.84
C GLN A 245 -22.70 13.14 -3.65
N ASP A 246 -23.78 12.55 -3.18
CA ASP A 246 -24.02 11.11 -3.17
C ASP A 246 -23.95 10.57 -4.60
N TRP A 247 -23.30 9.44 -4.80
CA TRP A 247 -23.21 8.79 -6.10
C TRP A 247 -23.76 7.37 -6.06
N PRO A 248 -24.77 7.06 -6.89
CA PRO A 248 -25.31 5.70 -6.96
C PRO A 248 -24.18 4.69 -7.25
N VAL A 249 -24.23 3.57 -6.56
CA VAL A 249 -23.17 2.54 -6.63
C VAL A 249 -22.94 2.05 -8.07
N ASP A 250 -24.03 1.81 -8.82
CA ASP A 250 -23.94 1.34 -10.21
C ASP A 250 -23.26 2.37 -11.12
N ALA A 251 -23.51 3.66 -10.90
CA ALA A 251 -22.82 4.72 -11.65
C ALA A 251 -21.34 4.80 -11.30
N ALA A 252 -20.97 4.61 -10.03
CA ALA A 252 -19.59 4.54 -9.59
C ALA A 252 -18.87 3.29 -10.15
N ILE A 253 -19.57 2.15 -10.23
CA ILE A 253 -19.05 0.91 -10.85
C ILE A 253 -18.81 1.12 -12.34
N ALA A 254 -19.73 1.78 -13.04
CA ALA A 254 -19.58 2.07 -14.47
C ALA A 254 -18.36 2.96 -14.78
N GLU A 255 -18.04 3.93 -13.90
CA GLU A 255 -16.89 4.83 -14.08
C GLU A 255 -15.57 4.19 -13.64
N TRP A 256 -15.55 3.47 -12.51
CA TRP A 256 -14.31 3.04 -11.84
C TRP A 256 -14.06 1.53 -11.86
N GLY A 257 -15.07 0.73 -12.25
CA GLY A 257 -15.07 -0.72 -12.06
C GLY A 257 -15.41 -1.14 -10.63
N ARG A 258 -15.95 -2.36 -10.45
CA ARG A 258 -16.41 -2.90 -9.17
C ARG A 258 -15.33 -2.86 -8.08
N GLY A 259 -14.12 -3.31 -8.41
CA GLY A 259 -13.00 -3.37 -7.45
C GLY A 259 -12.72 -2.02 -6.78
N ARG A 260 -12.75 -0.95 -7.55
CA ARG A 260 -12.49 0.41 -7.03
C ARG A 260 -13.73 1.01 -6.37
N ALA A 261 -14.90 0.91 -6.99
CA ALA A 261 -16.11 1.50 -6.47
C ALA A 261 -16.56 0.83 -5.18
N VAL A 262 -16.60 -0.50 -5.11
CA VAL A 262 -17.13 -1.23 -3.95
C VAL A 262 -16.06 -1.40 -2.87
N TYR A 263 -14.88 -1.95 -3.22
CA TYR A 263 -13.89 -2.38 -2.22
C TYR A 263 -12.82 -1.35 -1.86
N SER A 264 -12.66 -0.29 -2.65
CA SER A 264 -11.65 0.74 -2.39
C SER A 264 -12.25 2.06 -1.89
N LEU A 265 -13.37 2.48 -2.47
CA LEU A 265 -13.99 3.77 -2.19
C LEU A 265 -15.36 3.66 -1.48
N GLY A 266 -16.03 2.49 -1.54
CA GLY A 266 -17.36 2.28 -0.96
C GLY A 266 -17.40 1.38 0.29
N SER A 267 -16.31 0.67 0.62
CA SER A 267 -16.23 -0.23 1.77
C SER A 267 -15.78 0.48 3.04
N ASN A 268 -16.00 -0.16 4.18
CA ASN A 268 -15.24 0.12 5.38
C ASN A 268 -13.95 -0.70 5.38
N SER A 269 -12.88 -0.13 5.95
CA SER A 269 -11.64 -0.82 6.28
C SER A 269 -11.00 -0.14 7.48
N ARG A 270 -11.42 -0.54 8.67
CA ARG A 270 -10.98 0.05 9.93
C ARG A 270 -10.03 -0.88 10.64
N VAL A 271 -8.79 -0.42 10.83
CA VAL A 271 -7.74 -1.21 11.48
C VAL A 271 -7.00 -0.39 12.54
N ARG A 272 -6.29 -1.08 13.44
CA ARG A 272 -5.36 -0.48 14.41
C ARG A 272 -4.02 -1.21 14.35
N GLY A 273 -2.97 -0.47 14.01
CA GLY A 273 -1.59 -0.95 13.90
C GLY A 273 -0.89 -0.94 15.27
N ARG A 274 -1.19 -1.91 16.11
CA ARG A 274 -0.60 -2.01 17.45
C ARG A 274 0.83 -2.51 17.40
N ARG A 275 1.09 -3.58 16.62
CA ARG A 275 2.39 -4.25 16.55
C ARG A 275 3.45 -3.37 15.91
N ALA A 276 3.11 -2.58 14.89
CA ALA A 276 4.05 -1.63 14.30
C ALA A 276 4.64 -0.67 15.36
N ARG A 277 3.81 -0.21 16.27
CA ARG A 277 4.22 0.68 17.38
C ARG A 277 4.97 -0.08 18.47
N ALA A 278 4.45 -1.21 18.92
CA ALA A 278 4.99 -1.97 20.04
C ALA A 278 6.31 -2.66 19.70
N ASP A 279 6.35 -3.40 18.58
CA ASP A 279 7.48 -4.27 18.24
C ASP A 279 8.60 -3.53 17.50
N LEU A 280 8.23 -2.57 16.66
CA LEU A 280 9.17 -1.86 15.80
C LEU A 280 9.56 -0.47 16.31
N GLY A 281 8.76 0.08 17.24
CA GLY A 281 8.92 1.46 17.72
C GLY A 281 8.48 2.50 16.69
N TRP A 282 7.59 2.12 15.76
CA TRP A 282 7.10 3.02 14.73
C TRP A 282 6.23 4.15 15.32
N GLN A 283 6.54 5.38 14.96
CA GLN A 283 5.83 6.57 15.40
C GLN A 283 5.54 7.44 14.17
N PRO A 284 4.34 7.35 13.59
CA PRO A 284 3.95 8.21 12.48
C PRO A 284 3.90 9.68 12.91
N ARG A 285 4.36 10.60 12.04
CA ARG A 285 4.56 12.01 12.37
C ARG A 285 3.91 12.97 11.40
N GLU A 286 3.49 12.47 10.25
CA GLU A 286 2.96 13.31 9.19
C GLU A 286 1.55 13.82 9.51
N ALA A 287 1.16 14.92 8.87
CA ALA A 287 -0.15 15.53 9.04
C ALA A 287 -1.27 14.53 8.71
N ALA A 288 -2.36 14.56 9.49
CA ALA A 288 -3.53 13.71 9.25
C ALA A 288 -4.16 13.98 7.86
N LEU A 289 -4.86 12.98 7.31
CA LEU A 289 -5.40 12.98 5.95
C LEU A 289 -6.19 14.24 5.59
N LEU A 290 -7.15 14.64 6.41
CA LEU A 290 -8.00 15.81 6.08
C LEU A 290 -7.22 17.13 6.06
N PRO A 291 -6.40 17.47 7.09
CA PRO A 291 -5.50 18.62 7.03
C PRO A 291 -4.53 18.58 5.85
N TRP A 292 -3.97 17.40 5.52
CA TRP A 292 -3.09 17.25 4.37
C TRP A 292 -3.82 17.58 3.04
N ILE A 293 -5.04 17.05 2.83
CA ILE A 293 -5.84 17.37 1.65
C ILE A 293 -6.06 18.87 1.53
N GLU A 294 -6.43 19.53 2.62
CA GLU A 294 -6.78 20.96 2.61
C GLU A 294 -5.59 21.89 2.37
N ARG A 295 -4.39 21.52 2.83
CA ARG A 295 -3.23 22.40 2.84
C ARG A 295 -2.16 22.03 1.83
N GLU A 296 -1.91 20.74 1.62
CA GLU A 296 -0.72 20.25 0.93
C GLU A 296 -1.02 19.54 -0.40
N MET A 297 -2.24 18.97 -0.56
CA MET A 297 -2.61 18.28 -1.79
C MET A 297 -2.47 19.23 -3.00
N ALA A 298 -1.75 18.77 -4.04
CA ALA A 298 -1.58 19.53 -5.27
C ALA A 298 -2.93 19.79 -5.95
N VAL A 299 -3.12 21.04 -6.43
CA VAL A 299 -4.32 21.49 -7.16
C VAL A 299 -4.06 21.80 -8.63
N ALA A 300 -2.86 21.51 -9.14
CA ALA A 300 -2.49 21.71 -10.54
C ALA A 300 -3.02 20.59 -11.46
#